data_4034bb39896eabd3c35f361ac0fc7e96
#
_entry.id   4034bb39896eabd3c35f361ac0fc7e96
#
_cell.length_a   1.000
_cell.length_b   1.000
_cell.length_c   1.000
_cell.angle_alpha   90.00
_cell.angle_beta   90.00
_cell.angle_gamma   90.00
#
_symmetry.space_group_name_H-M   'P 1'
#
loop_
_entity.id
_entity.type
_entity.pdbx_description
1 polymer ?
#
loop_
_entity_poly.entity_id
_entity_poly.type
_entity_poly.pdbx_seq_one_letter_code
_entity_poly.pdbx_strand_id
1 'polypeptide(L)'
;MTILTPRQLLDQLVSFPTVSRLSNLALVDWLEIYLTSHGIRCFRHWNDDRQKAALIAHAGPWTEGAIVLSGHSDVVPVDGQTWTTDPWTVTERDGRLYGRGTCDMKGYVALAIWALVQAQRKGVKRPLQLALSYDEEIGCTGAPPMIQTMQETVPKGTAALIGEPSNMKIITGHKSGTGYHVHVKGYEVHSSLLPDGISAIMEGARLIGWVNDRNAELQASPPKPISAQFYPPFTTLHIGTIEGGTANNITAADCRFAVEMRSPPDDDPEGQATLFAAQAAKLDAALRARHPDAGVILTRFFTVPGLQPEENGEAEAIARALTGDNATGVVSYGTEAGQFQDAGYSAVVCGPGDIAQAHQPDEYLELSQFQAGQKFMEKLVESLA
;
A
#
# COMPACT_ATOMS: atom_id res chain seq x y z
N MET A 1 2.85 18.16 -26.32
CA MET A 1 1.60 17.37 -26.48
C MET A 1 0.39 18.23 -26.15
N THR A 2 -0.83 17.83 -26.59
CA THR A 2 -2.07 18.49 -26.17
C THR A 2 -2.32 18.19 -24.69
N ILE A 3 -2.84 19.18 -23.96
CA ILE A 3 -3.21 18.99 -22.55
C ILE A 3 -4.45 18.13 -22.49
N LEU A 4 -4.34 17.01 -21.79
CA LEU A 4 -5.43 16.08 -21.55
C LEU A 4 -6.31 16.55 -20.40
N THR A 5 -7.61 16.28 -20.48
CA THR A 5 -8.53 16.44 -19.37
C THR A 5 -8.29 15.35 -18.31
N PRO A 6 -8.74 15.52 -17.06
CA PRO A 6 -8.65 14.46 -16.04
C PRO A 6 -9.23 13.12 -16.51
N ARG A 7 -10.38 13.15 -17.22
CA ARG A 7 -10.99 11.93 -17.76
C ARG A 7 -10.11 11.26 -18.82
N GLN A 8 -9.55 12.02 -19.77
CA GLN A 8 -8.64 11.46 -20.78
C GLN A 8 -7.36 10.88 -20.17
N LEU A 9 -6.86 11.49 -19.07
CA LEU A 9 -5.74 10.93 -18.30
C LEU A 9 -6.13 9.60 -17.65
N LEU A 10 -7.31 9.52 -17.04
CA LEU A 10 -7.81 8.28 -16.45
C LEU A 10 -7.97 7.18 -17.50
N ASP A 11 -8.61 7.50 -18.66
CA ASP A 11 -8.77 6.57 -19.78
C ASP A 11 -7.42 5.99 -20.22
N GLN A 12 -6.40 6.86 -20.32
CA GLN A 12 -5.06 6.46 -20.72
C GLN A 12 -4.37 5.60 -19.65
N LEU A 13 -4.44 5.99 -18.37
CA LEU A 13 -3.79 5.25 -17.29
C LEU A 13 -4.39 3.85 -17.11
N VAL A 14 -5.72 3.73 -17.19
CA VAL A 14 -6.41 2.43 -17.07
C VAL A 14 -6.07 1.50 -18.23
N SER A 15 -5.82 2.04 -19.43
CA SER A 15 -5.44 1.24 -20.61
C SER A 15 -4.10 0.50 -20.45
N PHE A 16 -3.29 0.83 -19.44
CA PHE A 16 -2.07 0.10 -19.11
C PHE A 16 -2.39 -0.97 -18.03
N PRO A 17 -2.31 -2.27 -18.34
CA PRO A 17 -2.60 -3.35 -17.40
C PRO A 17 -1.41 -3.57 -16.44
N THR A 18 -1.13 -2.61 -15.58
CA THR A 18 0.01 -2.60 -14.64
C THR A 18 -0.29 -3.43 -13.39
N VAL A 19 -0.70 -4.69 -13.56
CA VAL A 19 -0.84 -5.62 -12.43
C VAL A 19 0.51 -5.77 -11.73
N SER A 20 0.54 -5.77 -10.39
CA SER A 20 1.79 -5.70 -9.60
C SER A 20 2.84 -6.76 -9.96
N ARG A 21 2.43 -7.95 -10.45
CA ARG A 21 3.37 -8.97 -10.94
C ARG A 21 3.99 -8.67 -12.31
N LEU A 22 3.50 -7.64 -13.03
CA LEU A 22 3.95 -7.26 -14.36
C LEU A 22 4.78 -5.97 -14.33
N SER A 23 5.43 -5.67 -15.46
CA SER A 23 6.13 -4.40 -15.66
C SER A 23 5.16 -3.23 -15.74
N ASN A 24 5.50 -2.09 -15.12
CA ASN A 24 4.77 -0.84 -15.26
C ASN A 24 5.42 0.15 -16.25
N LEU A 25 6.49 -0.26 -16.93
CA LEU A 25 7.33 0.65 -17.73
C LEU A 25 6.57 1.33 -18.86
N ALA A 26 5.64 0.63 -19.51
CA ALA A 26 4.84 1.25 -20.59
C ALA A 26 4.04 2.47 -20.10
N LEU A 27 3.49 2.41 -18.87
CA LEU A 27 2.81 3.53 -18.24
C LEU A 27 3.81 4.64 -17.89
N VAL A 28 4.92 4.27 -17.24
CA VAL A 28 5.95 5.23 -16.81
C VAL A 28 6.58 5.95 -18.00
N ASP A 29 6.91 5.23 -19.08
CA ASP A 29 7.47 5.80 -20.31
C ASP A 29 6.51 6.82 -20.93
N TRP A 30 5.24 6.45 -21.07
CA TRP A 30 4.23 7.34 -21.60
C TRP A 30 4.06 8.60 -20.72
N LEU A 31 3.99 8.42 -19.40
CA LEU A 31 3.79 9.51 -18.46
C LEU A 31 4.97 10.47 -18.42
N GLU A 32 6.20 9.96 -18.42
CA GLU A 32 7.41 10.80 -18.47
C GLU A 32 7.44 11.65 -19.75
N ILE A 33 7.15 11.04 -20.92
CA ILE A 33 7.06 11.77 -22.19
C ILE A 33 5.96 12.84 -22.12
N TYR A 34 4.80 12.52 -21.57
CA TYR A 34 3.70 13.46 -21.40
C TYR A 34 4.09 14.65 -20.53
N LEU A 35 4.62 14.40 -19.30
CA LEU A 35 5.00 15.44 -18.36
C LEU A 35 6.15 16.31 -18.86
N THR A 36 7.18 15.71 -19.45
CA THR A 36 8.32 16.46 -20.03
C THR A 36 7.91 17.32 -21.21
N SER A 37 6.94 16.87 -22.02
CA SER A 37 6.38 17.71 -23.11
C SER A 37 5.68 18.98 -22.60
N HIS A 38 5.32 19.03 -21.31
CA HIS A 38 4.75 20.19 -20.63
C HIS A 38 5.78 20.96 -19.77
N GLY A 39 7.09 20.65 -19.91
CA GLY A 39 8.17 21.34 -19.19
C GLY A 39 8.33 20.92 -17.74
N ILE A 40 7.76 19.79 -17.34
CA ILE A 40 7.88 19.22 -15.99
C ILE A 40 9.11 18.31 -15.95
N ARG A 41 9.93 18.47 -14.92
CA ARG A 41 11.12 17.64 -14.73
C ARG A 41 10.73 16.31 -14.11
N CYS A 42 11.24 15.20 -14.66
CA CYS A 42 10.97 13.84 -14.23
C CYS A 42 12.27 13.12 -13.86
N PHE A 43 12.18 12.23 -12.87
CA PHE A 43 13.25 11.35 -12.41
C PHE A 43 12.66 9.97 -12.16
N ARG A 44 13.46 8.92 -12.39
CA ARG A 44 13.03 7.54 -12.15
C ARG A 44 13.84 6.91 -11.03
N HIS A 45 13.14 6.15 -10.21
CA HIS A 45 13.76 5.11 -9.41
C HIS A 45 13.45 3.76 -10.04
N TRP A 46 14.47 2.96 -10.33
CA TRP A 46 14.32 1.65 -10.94
C TRP A 46 14.40 0.56 -9.86
N ASN A 47 13.58 -0.49 -9.98
CA ASN A 47 13.79 -1.68 -9.19
C ASN A 47 15.05 -2.45 -9.66
N ASP A 48 15.50 -3.45 -8.87
CA ASP A 48 16.78 -4.13 -9.08
C ASP A 48 16.93 -4.78 -10.46
N ASP A 49 15.88 -5.38 -10.99
CA ASP A 49 15.87 -6.05 -12.30
C ASP A 49 15.51 -5.11 -13.47
N ARG A 50 15.25 -3.86 -13.19
CA ARG A 50 14.85 -2.82 -14.15
C ARG A 50 13.56 -3.14 -14.95
N GLN A 51 12.69 -3.95 -14.39
CA GLN A 51 11.38 -4.25 -14.98
C GLN A 51 10.29 -3.31 -14.49
N LYS A 52 10.56 -2.52 -13.45
CA LYS A 52 9.65 -1.51 -12.90
C LYS A 52 10.40 -0.22 -12.59
N ALA A 53 9.66 0.88 -12.60
CA ALA A 53 10.18 2.17 -12.16
C ALA A 53 9.10 2.96 -11.43
N ALA A 54 9.49 3.65 -10.36
CA ALA A 54 8.74 4.77 -9.81
C ALA A 54 9.06 6.04 -10.61
N LEU A 55 8.10 6.96 -10.69
CA LEU A 55 8.27 8.24 -11.37
C LEU A 55 8.10 9.38 -10.37
N ILE A 56 9.13 10.23 -10.28
CA ILE A 56 9.14 11.46 -9.49
C ILE A 56 9.02 12.61 -10.48
N ALA A 57 8.10 13.54 -10.25
CA ALA A 57 7.98 14.73 -11.10
C ALA A 57 7.89 16.02 -10.27
N HIS A 58 8.45 17.12 -10.79
CA HIS A 58 8.51 18.42 -10.11
C HIS A 58 8.02 19.53 -11.04
N ALA A 59 6.98 20.24 -10.59
CA ALA A 59 6.40 21.40 -11.26
C ALA A 59 6.55 22.66 -10.41
N GLY A 60 6.84 23.79 -11.05
CA GLY A 60 7.03 25.09 -10.41
C GLY A 60 8.49 25.43 -10.06
N PRO A 61 8.75 26.34 -9.10
CA PRO A 61 10.10 26.77 -8.78
C PRO A 61 10.94 25.63 -8.16
N TRP A 62 12.25 25.65 -8.43
CA TRP A 62 13.18 24.64 -7.91
C TRP A 62 13.62 25.01 -6.49
N THR A 63 12.67 24.94 -5.54
CA THR A 63 12.85 25.31 -4.14
C THR A 63 12.25 24.26 -3.22
N GLU A 64 12.70 24.21 -1.98
CA GLU A 64 12.08 23.37 -0.94
C GLU A 64 10.66 23.81 -0.61
N GLY A 65 9.94 22.96 0.16
CA GLY A 65 8.60 23.26 0.65
C GLY A 65 7.49 22.79 -0.29
N ALA A 66 7.78 21.92 -1.24
CA ALA A 66 6.77 21.37 -2.14
C ALA A 66 5.66 20.60 -1.40
N ILE A 67 4.46 20.60 -1.98
CA ILE A 67 3.43 19.62 -1.66
C ILE A 67 3.64 18.42 -2.58
N VAL A 68 3.64 17.22 -2.01
CA VAL A 68 3.78 15.95 -2.74
C VAL A 68 2.40 15.31 -2.90
N LEU A 69 2.04 14.98 -4.14
CA LEU A 69 0.91 14.12 -4.46
C LEU A 69 1.45 12.69 -4.65
N SER A 70 1.08 11.78 -3.75
CA SER A 70 1.54 10.39 -3.80
C SER A 70 0.44 9.44 -4.24
N GLY A 71 0.80 8.50 -5.08
CA GLY A 71 -0.02 7.38 -5.50
C GLY A 71 0.80 6.27 -6.13
N HIS A 72 0.16 5.13 -6.41
CA HIS A 72 0.82 4.00 -7.04
C HIS A 72 0.33 3.76 -8.48
N SER A 73 1.18 3.11 -9.26
CA SER A 73 0.92 2.80 -10.68
C SER A 73 0.38 1.39 -10.89
N ASP A 74 0.60 0.51 -9.95
CA ASP A 74 0.18 -0.88 -10.02
C ASP A 74 -1.27 -1.08 -9.58
N VAL A 75 -1.81 -2.24 -9.86
CA VAL A 75 -3.17 -2.66 -9.52
C VAL A 75 -3.21 -4.16 -9.23
N VAL A 76 -4.21 -4.60 -8.44
CA VAL A 76 -4.43 -6.02 -8.19
C VAL A 76 -4.85 -6.78 -9.46
N PRO A 77 -4.61 -8.10 -9.53
CA PRO A 77 -5.01 -8.94 -10.66
C PRO A 77 -6.52 -8.92 -10.92
N VAL A 78 -6.90 -9.16 -12.17
CA VAL A 78 -8.29 -9.43 -12.60
C VAL A 78 -8.54 -10.92 -12.89
N ASP A 79 -7.50 -11.74 -12.74
CA ASP A 79 -7.55 -13.18 -13.02
C ASP A 79 -8.63 -13.87 -12.16
N GLY A 80 -9.44 -14.70 -12.80
CA GLY A 80 -10.51 -15.42 -12.12
C GLY A 80 -11.73 -14.59 -11.72
N GLN A 81 -11.73 -13.28 -11.99
CA GLN A 81 -12.86 -12.39 -11.75
C GLN A 81 -13.79 -12.33 -12.95
N THR A 82 -15.10 -12.25 -12.71
CA THR A 82 -16.10 -12.07 -13.77
C THR A 82 -16.41 -10.58 -13.90
N TRP A 83 -15.98 -9.96 -14.99
CA TRP A 83 -16.23 -8.55 -15.29
C TRP A 83 -17.37 -8.39 -16.30
N THR A 84 -18.23 -7.37 -16.12
CA THR A 84 -19.29 -7.02 -17.07
C THR A 84 -18.82 -6.03 -18.15
N THR A 85 -17.68 -5.37 -17.91
CA THR A 85 -16.99 -4.47 -18.85
C THR A 85 -15.54 -4.92 -19.01
N ASP A 86 -14.83 -4.41 -20.02
CA ASP A 86 -13.38 -4.60 -20.12
C ASP A 86 -12.68 -3.86 -18.96
N PRO A 87 -11.93 -4.54 -18.08
CA PRO A 87 -11.26 -3.91 -16.96
C PRO A 87 -10.20 -2.87 -17.36
N TRP A 88 -9.73 -2.90 -18.60
CA TRP A 88 -8.69 -2.00 -19.10
C TRP A 88 -9.23 -0.87 -19.97
N THR A 89 -10.54 -0.71 -20.02
CA THR A 89 -11.23 0.37 -20.74
C THR A 89 -12.24 1.04 -19.82
N VAL A 90 -12.02 2.32 -19.49
CA VAL A 90 -12.94 3.05 -18.60
C VAL A 90 -14.32 3.17 -19.24
N THR A 91 -15.29 2.50 -18.64
CA THR A 91 -16.69 2.53 -19.07
C THR A 91 -17.52 3.40 -18.14
N GLU A 92 -18.11 4.45 -18.66
CA GLU A 92 -19.05 5.30 -17.90
C GLU A 92 -20.47 4.76 -18.02
N ARG A 93 -21.07 4.43 -16.89
CA ARG A 93 -22.47 3.95 -16.80
C ARG A 93 -23.06 4.32 -15.44
N ASP A 94 -24.26 4.83 -15.42
CA ASP A 94 -25.04 5.12 -14.20
C ASP A 94 -24.30 6.01 -13.18
N GLY A 95 -23.54 7.01 -13.69
CA GLY A 95 -22.77 7.93 -12.83
C GLY A 95 -21.51 7.34 -12.22
N ARG A 96 -21.01 6.23 -12.77
CA ARG A 96 -19.82 5.51 -12.34
C ARG A 96 -18.84 5.31 -13.48
N LEU A 97 -17.56 5.31 -13.14
CA LEU A 97 -16.45 5.04 -14.04
C LEU A 97 -15.89 3.65 -13.71
N TYR A 98 -16.26 2.64 -14.49
CA TYR A 98 -15.83 1.26 -14.32
C TYR A 98 -14.49 1.00 -14.97
N GLY A 99 -13.63 0.22 -14.30
CA GLY A 99 -12.32 -0.21 -14.77
C GLY A 99 -11.38 -0.52 -13.61
N ARG A 100 -10.44 -1.45 -13.79
CA ARG A 100 -9.45 -1.78 -12.77
C ARG A 100 -8.52 -0.58 -12.52
N GLY A 101 -8.39 -0.19 -11.24
CA GLY A 101 -7.61 0.97 -10.82
C GLY A 101 -8.36 2.29 -10.94
N THR A 102 -9.64 2.31 -11.36
CA THR A 102 -10.39 3.57 -11.38
C THR A 102 -10.57 4.14 -9.98
N CYS A 103 -10.79 3.30 -8.99
CA CYS A 103 -10.87 3.64 -7.58
C CYS A 103 -9.51 3.56 -6.91
N ASP A 104 -8.76 2.50 -7.13
CA ASP A 104 -7.49 2.19 -6.46
C ASP A 104 -6.35 2.03 -7.46
N MET A 105 -5.55 3.12 -7.73
CA MET A 105 -5.88 4.51 -7.44
C MET A 105 -5.58 5.43 -8.64
N LYS A 106 -5.69 4.88 -9.88
CA LYS A 106 -5.42 5.64 -11.12
C LYS A 106 -6.36 6.84 -11.30
N GLY A 107 -7.56 6.81 -10.66
CA GLY A 107 -8.45 7.96 -10.60
C GLY A 107 -7.78 9.17 -9.96
N TYR A 108 -7.19 8.98 -8.77
CA TYR A 108 -6.42 10.03 -8.13
C TYR A 108 -5.15 10.39 -8.91
N VAL A 109 -4.42 9.40 -9.41
CA VAL A 109 -3.19 9.64 -10.19
C VAL A 109 -3.48 10.51 -11.42
N ALA A 110 -4.59 10.29 -12.13
CA ALA A 110 -5.02 11.13 -13.25
C ALA A 110 -5.23 12.59 -12.83
N LEU A 111 -5.86 12.80 -11.67
CA LEU A 111 -6.09 14.14 -11.10
C LEU A 111 -4.78 14.80 -10.66
N ALA A 112 -3.87 14.05 -10.06
CA ALA A 112 -2.55 14.53 -9.64
C ALA A 112 -1.68 14.96 -10.84
N ILE A 113 -1.65 14.16 -11.91
CA ILE A 113 -0.97 14.49 -13.15
C ILE A 113 -1.54 15.77 -13.76
N TRP A 114 -2.87 15.87 -13.81
CA TRP A 114 -3.54 17.09 -14.30
C TRP A 114 -3.15 18.31 -13.46
N ALA A 115 -3.15 18.19 -12.15
CA ALA A 115 -2.76 19.27 -11.23
C ALA A 115 -1.33 19.73 -11.46
N LEU A 116 -0.38 18.82 -11.66
CA LEU A 116 1.02 19.14 -11.99
C LEU A 116 1.12 19.98 -13.28
N VAL A 117 0.42 19.56 -14.33
CA VAL A 117 0.41 20.30 -15.61
C VAL A 117 -0.20 21.69 -15.43
N GLN A 118 -1.28 21.84 -14.65
CA GLN A 118 -1.87 23.15 -14.38
C GLN A 118 -0.93 24.02 -13.52
N ALA A 119 -0.27 23.46 -12.51
CA ALA A 119 0.71 24.16 -11.66
C ALA A 119 1.87 24.70 -12.50
N GLN A 120 2.44 23.88 -13.37
CA GLN A 120 3.52 24.29 -14.28
C GLN A 120 3.07 25.42 -15.22
N ARG A 121 1.87 25.34 -15.78
CA ARG A 121 1.33 26.36 -16.68
C ARG A 121 1.01 27.68 -16.00
N LYS A 122 0.49 27.64 -14.77
CA LYS A 122 0.18 28.85 -14.00
C LYS A 122 1.43 29.52 -13.43
N GLY A 123 2.57 28.83 -13.40
CA GLY A 123 3.80 29.35 -12.80
C GLY A 123 3.63 29.58 -11.30
N VAL A 124 3.21 28.51 -10.58
CA VAL A 124 2.97 28.54 -9.13
C VAL A 124 4.21 29.01 -8.37
N LYS A 125 4.01 29.62 -7.20
CA LYS A 125 5.09 30.09 -6.32
C LYS A 125 5.60 29.03 -5.37
N ARG A 126 4.72 28.13 -4.95
CA ARG A 126 5.08 26.93 -4.17
C ARG A 126 5.09 25.72 -5.09
N PRO A 127 6.17 24.91 -5.09
CA PRO A 127 6.26 23.77 -6.00
C PRO A 127 5.28 22.65 -5.65
N LEU A 128 4.88 21.90 -6.68
CA LEU A 128 4.08 20.69 -6.59
C LEU A 128 4.88 19.51 -7.12
N GLN A 129 4.87 18.40 -6.43
CA GLN A 129 5.59 17.19 -6.80
C GLN A 129 4.62 16.02 -6.96
N LEU A 130 4.94 15.07 -7.83
CA LEU A 130 4.31 13.76 -7.93
C LEU A 130 5.31 12.71 -7.46
N ALA A 131 4.86 11.80 -6.62
CA ALA A 131 5.52 10.57 -6.26
C ALA A 131 4.63 9.40 -6.71
N LEU A 132 4.97 8.75 -7.82
CA LEU A 132 4.23 7.63 -8.38
C LEU A 132 5.05 6.36 -8.18
N SER A 133 4.63 5.53 -7.23
CA SER A 133 5.29 4.29 -6.84
C SER A 133 4.87 3.08 -7.69
N TYR A 134 5.41 1.93 -7.37
CA TYR A 134 5.04 0.60 -7.85
C TYR A 134 5.03 -0.37 -6.67
N ASP A 135 4.39 -1.53 -6.83
CA ASP A 135 4.31 -2.59 -5.81
C ASP A 135 3.71 -2.13 -4.47
N GLU A 136 2.78 -1.18 -4.54
CA GLU A 136 1.98 -0.79 -3.37
C GLU A 136 1.11 -1.96 -2.92
N GLU A 137 0.39 -2.58 -3.83
CA GLU A 137 -0.58 -3.66 -3.66
C GLU A 137 0.02 -4.97 -3.10
N ILE A 138 1.35 -5.07 -3.09
CA ILE A 138 2.07 -6.22 -2.54
C ILE A 138 2.96 -5.85 -1.35
N GLY A 139 2.62 -4.74 -0.67
CA GLY A 139 3.24 -4.33 0.59
C GLY A 139 4.01 -3.02 0.55
N CYS A 140 3.64 -2.07 -0.32
CA CYS A 140 4.23 -0.72 -0.45
C CYS A 140 5.76 -0.75 -0.63
N THR A 141 6.29 -1.77 -1.32
CA THR A 141 7.75 -2.03 -1.36
C THR A 141 8.49 -1.05 -2.25
N GLY A 142 7.82 -0.42 -3.22
CA GLY A 142 8.40 0.56 -4.13
C GLY A 142 8.52 1.97 -3.54
N ALA A 143 7.75 2.31 -2.50
CA ALA A 143 7.73 3.66 -1.96
C ALA A 143 8.99 4.05 -1.18
N PRO A 144 9.58 3.24 -0.27
CA PRO A 144 10.78 3.64 0.45
C PRO A 144 11.96 4.01 -0.47
N PRO A 145 12.36 3.18 -1.46
CA PRO A 145 13.45 3.54 -2.35
C PRO A 145 13.11 4.72 -3.28
N MET A 146 11.84 4.89 -3.67
CA MET A 146 11.37 6.05 -4.41
C MET A 146 11.53 7.33 -3.57
N ILE A 147 11.09 7.32 -2.29
CA ILE A 147 11.18 8.46 -1.38
C ILE A 147 12.65 8.85 -1.16
N GLN A 148 13.54 7.86 -0.99
CA GLN A 148 14.98 8.12 -0.88
C GLN A 148 15.50 8.81 -2.15
N THR A 149 15.19 8.29 -3.34
CA THR A 149 15.59 8.92 -4.62
C THR A 149 15.01 10.32 -4.76
N MET A 150 13.77 10.53 -4.29
CA MET A 150 13.12 11.83 -4.29
C MET A 150 13.90 12.85 -3.43
N GLN A 151 14.34 12.46 -2.23
CA GLN A 151 15.16 13.31 -1.35
C GLN A 151 16.54 13.65 -1.94
N GLU A 152 17.07 12.81 -2.82
CA GLU A 152 18.36 13.00 -3.49
C GLU A 152 18.26 13.84 -4.78
N THR A 153 17.09 13.83 -5.45
CA THR A 153 16.95 14.35 -6.83
C THR A 153 16.12 15.62 -6.94
N VAL A 154 15.19 15.87 -6.02
CA VAL A 154 14.33 17.08 -6.05
C VAL A 154 14.40 17.83 -4.72
N PRO A 155 14.15 19.17 -4.70
CA PRO A 155 14.08 19.91 -3.44
C PRO A 155 13.05 19.29 -2.51
N LYS A 156 13.37 19.20 -1.20
CA LYS A 156 12.55 18.52 -0.21
C LYS A 156 11.15 19.14 -0.11
N GLY A 157 10.11 18.31 -0.20
CA GLY A 157 8.75 18.67 0.13
C GLY A 157 8.51 18.67 1.65
N THR A 158 7.42 19.27 2.10
CA THR A 158 7.05 19.33 3.52
C THR A 158 5.78 18.56 3.83
N ALA A 159 4.86 18.47 2.88
CA ALA A 159 3.58 17.78 3.03
C ALA A 159 3.37 16.75 1.92
N ALA A 160 2.85 15.58 2.27
CA ALA A 160 2.47 14.52 1.33
C ALA A 160 0.96 14.22 1.45
N LEU A 161 0.26 14.30 0.34
CA LEU A 161 -1.15 13.97 0.20
C LEU A 161 -1.23 12.63 -0.56
N ILE A 162 -1.54 11.57 0.16
CA ILE A 162 -1.63 10.22 -0.38
C ILE A 162 -3.06 9.99 -0.84
N GLY A 163 -3.23 9.60 -2.09
CA GLY A 163 -4.52 9.63 -2.79
C GLY A 163 -5.37 8.38 -2.68
N GLU A 164 -5.14 7.53 -1.70
CA GLU A 164 -5.94 6.34 -1.47
C GLU A 164 -7.43 6.64 -1.25
N PRO A 165 -8.32 5.72 -1.68
CA PRO A 165 -9.76 5.95 -1.63
C PRO A 165 -10.26 6.12 -0.19
N SER A 166 -10.66 7.34 0.14
CA SER A 166 -11.15 7.75 1.45
C SER A 166 -12.49 8.49 1.39
N ASN A 167 -13.16 8.50 0.23
CA ASN A 167 -14.34 9.35 -0.04
C ASN A 167 -14.03 10.84 0.15
N MET A 168 -12.80 11.29 -0.17
CA MET A 168 -12.29 12.64 0.08
C MET A 168 -12.30 13.04 1.57
N LYS A 169 -12.40 12.08 2.48
CA LYS A 169 -12.25 12.31 3.92
C LYS A 169 -10.77 12.36 4.28
N ILE A 170 -10.45 13.14 5.32
CA ILE A 170 -9.08 13.31 5.79
C ILE A 170 -8.77 12.19 6.77
N ILE A 171 -7.86 11.29 6.37
CA ILE A 171 -7.38 10.19 7.20
C ILE A 171 -6.01 10.53 7.73
N THR A 172 -5.92 10.67 9.04
CA THR A 172 -4.69 11.08 9.76
C THR A 172 -3.99 9.92 10.44
N GLY A 173 -4.55 8.70 10.36
CA GLY A 173 -3.94 7.51 10.95
C GLY A 173 -4.32 6.24 10.21
N HIS A 174 -3.34 5.34 10.02
CA HIS A 174 -3.58 3.99 9.56
C HIS A 174 -2.68 2.98 10.27
N LYS A 175 -3.10 1.69 10.30
CA LYS A 175 -2.30 0.64 10.92
C LYS A 175 -1.04 0.36 10.10
N SER A 176 0.02 -0.05 10.81
CA SER A 176 1.18 -0.69 10.19
C SER A 176 0.83 -2.08 9.67
N GLY A 177 1.66 -2.60 8.76
CA GLY A 177 1.57 -3.96 8.27
C GLY A 177 2.93 -4.66 8.33
N THR A 178 2.98 -5.93 8.73
CA THR A 178 4.19 -6.77 8.65
C THR A 178 3.78 -8.18 8.26
N GLY A 179 4.45 -8.76 7.25
CA GLY A 179 4.13 -10.09 6.75
C GLY A 179 5.32 -11.05 6.77
N TYR A 180 5.05 -12.30 7.13
CA TYR A 180 6.02 -13.40 7.11
C TYR A 180 5.50 -14.59 6.33
N HIS A 181 6.33 -15.14 5.44
CA HIS A 181 6.19 -16.51 4.98
C HIS A 181 6.85 -17.45 5.99
N VAL A 182 6.12 -18.44 6.42
CA VAL A 182 6.57 -19.49 7.35
C VAL A 182 6.61 -20.81 6.60
N HIS A 183 7.76 -21.47 6.58
CA HIS A 183 7.91 -22.81 6.06
C HIS A 183 8.42 -23.72 7.19
N VAL A 184 7.54 -24.58 7.70
CA VAL A 184 7.89 -25.63 8.62
C VAL A 184 8.29 -26.88 7.84
N LYS A 185 9.49 -27.37 8.09
CA LYS A 185 10.03 -28.60 7.52
C LYS A 185 9.92 -29.73 8.54
N GLY A 186 9.30 -30.83 8.14
CA GLY A 186 9.17 -32.04 8.92
C GLY A 186 10.12 -33.13 8.45
N TYR A 187 9.83 -34.35 8.87
CA TYR A 187 10.51 -35.56 8.44
C TYR A 187 9.49 -36.68 8.15
N GLU A 188 9.47 -37.14 6.90
CA GLU A 188 8.49 -38.09 6.42
C GLU A 188 8.77 -39.52 6.89
N VAL A 189 7.75 -40.14 7.44
CA VAL A 189 7.67 -41.58 7.69
C VAL A 189 6.24 -42.04 7.47
N HIS A 190 6.01 -43.32 7.36
CA HIS A 190 4.66 -43.87 7.37
C HIS A 190 3.92 -43.50 8.66
N SER A 191 2.66 -43.06 8.57
CA SER A 191 1.93 -42.52 9.73
C SER A 191 1.80 -43.46 10.93
N SER A 192 1.87 -44.79 10.69
CA SER A 192 1.93 -45.79 11.79
C SER A 192 3.21 -45.70 12.64
N LEU A 193 4.26 -45.04 12.11
CA LEU A 193 5.54 -44.82 12.78
C LEU A 193 5.67 -43.34 13.22
N LEU A 194 4.56 -42.67 13.52
CA LEU A 194 4.53 -41.27 13.89
C LEU A 194 5.60 -40.81 14.90
N PRO A 195 5.97 -41.58 15.94
CA PRO A 195 7.03 -41.19 16.88
C PRO A 195 8.42 -41.02 16.23
N ASP A 196 8.69 -41.68 15.10
CA ASP A 196 9.96 -41.64 14.38
C ASP A 196 9.99 -40.52 13.35
N GLY A 197 8.82 -39.93 13.05
CA GLY A 197 8.66 -38.83 12.08
C GLY A 197 8.44 -37.48 12.76
N ILE A 198 8.37 -36.43 11.92
CA ILE A 198 8.01 -35.06 12.32
C ILE A 198 6.97 -34.55 11.32
N SER A 199 5.73 -34.40 11.73
CA SER A 199 4.69 -33.82 10.89
C SER A 199 4.78 -32.29 10.87
N ALA A 200 5.20 -31.71 9.76
CA ALA A 200 5.27 -30.26 9.59
C ALA A 200 3.93 -29.57 9.84
N ILE A 201 2.81 -30.20 9.48
CA ILE A 201 1.45 -29.66 9.73
C ILE A 201 1.19 -29.58 11.24
N MET A 202 1.48 -30.63 12.00
CA MET A 202 1.24 -30.66 13.46
C MET A 202 2.14 -29.67 14.19
N GLU A 203 3.38 -29.51 13.74
CA GLU A 203 4.31 -28.53 14.30
C GLU A 203 3.96 -27.10 13.88
N GLY A 204 3.54 -26.88 12.64
CA GLY A 204 3.01 -25.59 12.16
C GLY A 204 1.77 -25.16 12.94
N ALA A 205 0.89 -26.09 13.27
CA ALA A 205 -0.30 -25.82 14.09
C ALA A 205 0.05 -25.23 15.48
N ARG A 206 1.25 -25.50 16.02
CA ARG A 206 1.71 -24.89 17.29
C ARG A 206 1.96 -23.39 17.15
N LEU A 207 2.54 -22.96 16.01
CA LEU A 207 2.71 -21.52 15.73
C LEU A 207 1.37 -20.85 15.47
N ILE A 208 0.45 -21.55 14.79
CA ILE A 208 -0.92 -21.06 14.57
C ILE A 208 -1.67 -20.93 15.92
N GLY A 209 -1.52 -21.92 16.80
CA GLY A 209 -2.05 -21.86 18.16
C GLY A 209 -1.52 -20.65 18.94
N TRP A 210 -0.20 -20.42 18.87
CA TRP A 210 0.41 -19.25 19.50
C TRP A 210 -0.16 -17.92 18.94
N VAL A 211 -0.40 -17.82 17.62
CA VAL A 211 -1.04 -16.66 17.01
C VAL A 211 -2.45 -16.43 17.58
N ASN A 212 -3.24 -17.49 17.75
CA ASN A 212 -4.57 -17.40 18.37
C ASN A 212 -4.51 -16.92 19.82
N ASP A 213 -3.60 -17.50 20.62
CA ASP A 213 -3.41 -17.11 22.02
C ASP A 213 -2.96 -15.66 22.12
N ARG A 214 -2.03 -15.25 21.25
CA ARG A 214 -1.54 -13.86 21.19
C ARG A 214 -2.65 -12.86 20.82
N ASN A 215 -3.51 -13.19 19.87
CA ASN A 215 -4.68 -12.37 19.54
C ASN A 215 -5.63 -12.23 20.75
N ALA A 216 -5.86 -13.31 21.50
CA ALA A 216 -6.70 -13.25 22.69
C ALA A 216 -6.10 -12.34 23.78
N GLU A 217 -4.78 -12.40 24.00
CA GLU A 217 -4.06 -11.52 24.94
C GLU A 217 -4.16 -10.04 24.51
N LEU A 218 -3.94 -9.75 23.23
CA LEU A 218 -4.00 -8.39 22.69
C LEU A 218 -5.41 -7.82 22.77
N GLN A 219 -6.43 -8.63 22.46
CA GLN A 219 -7.84 -8.24 22.60
C GLN A 219 -8.25 -7.97 24.04
N ALA A 220 -7.71 -8.70 25.01
CA ALA A 220 -8.01 -8.52 26.42
C ALA A 220 -7.32 -7.30 27.04
N SER A 221 -6.31 -6.74 26.37
CA SER A 221 -5.56 -5.59 26.85
C SER A 221 -6.33 -4.29 26.59
N PRO A 222 -6.36 -3.33 27.53
CA PRO A 222 -6.99 -2.05 27.28
C PRO A 222 -6.27 -1.31 26.14
N PRO A 223 -7.01 -0.70 25.18
CA PRO A 223 -6.39 0.01 24.08
C PRO A 223 -5.65 1.26 24.56
N LYS A 224 -4.56 1.60 23.87
CA LYS A 224 -3.86 2.86 24.05
C LYS A 224 -4.67 4.02 23.42
N PRO A 225 -4.36 5.29 23.72
CA PRO A 225 -5.17 6.43 23.30
C PRO A 225 -5.36 6.56 21.78
N ILE A 226 -4.31 6.32 20.97
CA ILE A 226 -4.43 6.33 19.50
C ILE A 226 -5.11 5.06 19.02
N SER A 227 -4.71 3.89 19.54
CA SER A 227 -5.30 2.60 19.23
C SER A 227 -6.83 2.58 19.42
N ALA A 228 -7.34 3.29 20.42
CA ALA A 228 -8.79 3.36 20.70
C ALA A 228 -9.63 3.96 19.57
N GLN A 229 -9.00 4.66 18.62
CA GLN A 229 -9.68 5.22 17.44
C GLN A 229 -9.86 4.19 16.32
N PHE A 230 -9.14 3.06 16.35
CA PHE A 230 -9.14 2.03 15.31
C PHE A 230 -10.17 0.92 15.59
N TYR A 231 -10.53 0.20 14.55
CA TYR A 231 -11.29 -1.04 14.67
C TYR A 231 -10.58 -2.19 13.92
N PRO A 232 -10.20 -3.27 14.61
CA PRO A 232 -10.17 -3.40 16.08
C PRO A 232 -9.10 -2.49 16.70
N PRO A 233 -9.26 -2.10 17.98
CA PRO A 233 -8.39 -1.14 18.67
C PRO A 233 -7.11 -1.78 19.24
N PHE A 234 -6.61 -2.81 18.61
CA PHE A 234 -5.41 -3.57 19.01
C PHE A 234 -4.73 -4.18 17.79
N THR A 235 -3.50 -4.64 17.99
CA THR A 235 -2.75 -5.39 16.97
C THR A 235 -3.40 -6.74 16.71
N THR A 236 -3.58 -7.08 15.44
CA THR A 236 -4.10 -8.39 15.01
C THR A 236 -3.03 -9.17 14.25
N LEU A 237 -3.00 -10.48 14.47
CA LEU A 237 -2.19 -11.43 13.71
C LEU A 237 -3.14 -12.35 12.96
N HIS A 238 -2.95 -12.49 11.65
CA HIS A 238 -3.81 -13.28 10.79
C HIS A 238 -3.02 -14.27 9.95
N ILE A 239 -3.58 -15.47 9.77
CA ILE A 239 -3.05 -16.48 8.85
C ILE A 239 -4.09 -16.68 7.77
N GLY A 240 -3.81 -16.13 6.56
CA GLY A 240 -4.75 -16.12 5.45
C GLY A 240 -4.68 -17.38 4.57
N THR A 241 -3.51 -18.02 4.51
CA THR A 241 -3.28 -19.20 3.67
C THR A 241 -2.46 -20.24 4.42
N ILE A 242 -2.75 -21.52 4.17
CA ILE A 242 -1.98 -22.65 4.67
C ILE A 242 -2.02 -23.78 3.64
N GLU A 243 -0.87 -24.42 3.40
CA GLU A 243 -0.75 -25.63 2.59
C GLU A 243 0.25 -26.60 3.23
N GLY A 244 0.07 -27.90 3.02
CA GLY A 244 1.01 -28.89 3.55
C GLY A 244 0.56 -30.33 3.41
N GLY A 245 1.55 -31.23 3.51
CA GLY A 245 1.34 -32.69 3.38
C GLY A 245 1.09 -33.16 1.94
N THR A 246 1.22 -34.45 1.75
CA THR A 246 1.07 -35.12 0.42
C THR A 246 0.02 -36.22 0.46
N ALA A 247 -0.10 -36.95 1.59
CA ALA A 247 -1.07 -38.03 1.79
C ALA A 247 -1.39 -38.21 3.26
N ASN A 248 -2.58 -38.77 3.55
CA ASN A 248 -3.07 -38.96 4.93
C ASN A 248 -2.30 -40.01 5.74
N ASN A 249 -1.56 -40.91 5.07
CA ASN A 249 -0.79 -41.98 5.70
C ASN A 249 0.73 -41.74 5.73
N ILE A 250 1.17 -40.48 5.50
CA ILE A 250 2.57 -40.04 5.58
C ILE A 250 2.64 -38.84 6.53
N THR A 251 3.65 -38.76 7.40
CA THR A 251 3.91 -37.54 8.16
C THR A 251 4.35 -36.43 7.22
N ALA A 252 3.71 -35.26 7.30
CA ALA A 252 3.95 -34.16 6.36
C ALA A 252 5.39 -33.63 6.42
N ALA A 253 6.12 -33.61 5.29
CA ALA A 253 7.44 -33.03 5.22
C ALA A 253 7.39 -31.49 5.20
N ASP A 254 6.33 -30.91 4.69
CA ASP A 254 6.20 -29.47 4.49
C ASP A 254 4.87 -28.96 5.03
N CYS A 255 4.92 -27.76 5.65
CA CYS A 255 3.76 -26.94 5.93
C CYS A 255 4.16 -25.48 5.72
N ARG A 256 3.43 -24.77 4.86
CA ARG A 256 3.66 -23.37 4.53
C ARG A 256 2.43 -22.55 4.83
N PHE A 257 2.64 -21.38 5.43
CA PHE A 257 1.57 -20.41 5.67
C PHE A 257 2.12 -18.99 5.70
N ALA A 258 1.25 -18.01 5.48
CA ALA A 258 1.60 -16.60 5.61
C ALA A 258 0.95 -16.04 6.88
N VAL A 259 1.74 -15.27 7.63
CA VAL A 259 1.27 -14.51 8.81
C VAL A 259 1.33 -13.04 8.46
N GLU A 260 0.22 -12.34 8.65
CA GLU A 260 0.11 -10.88 8.56
C GLU A 260 -0.17 -10.31 9.94
N MET A 261 0.50 -9.21 10.27
CA MET A 261 0.31 -8.44 11.51
C MET A 261 -0.11 -7.03 11.13
N ARG A 262 -1.18 -6.52 11.78
CA ARG A 262 -1.64 -5.14 11.62
C ARG A 262 -1.72 -4.46 12.97
N SER A 263 -0.90 -3.43 13.18
CA SER A 263 -0.77 -2.75 14.47
C SER A 263 -1.19 -1.28 14.38
N PRO A 264 -1.98 -0.78 15.35
CA PRO A 264 -2.16 0.66 15.51
C PRO A 264 -0.81 1.39 15.67
N PRO A 265 -0.72 2.68 15.30
CA PRO A 265 0.57 3.40 15.29
C PRO A 265 1.24 3.52 16.66
N ASP A 266 0.48 3.58 17.77
CA ASP A 266 1.00 3.67 19.14
C ASP A 266 1.30 2.29 19.76
N ASP A 267 1.06 1.19 19.03
CA ASP A 267 1.55 -0.13 19.38
C ASP A 267 3.04 -0.28 18.95
N ASP A 268 3.63 -1.41 19.33
CA ASP A 268 4.99 -1.78 18.93
C ASP A 268 4.94 -2.91 17.88
N PRO A 269 4.84 -2.58 16.58
CA PRO A 269 4.75 -3.60 15.53
C PRO A 269 6.02 -4.45 15.44
N GLU A 270 7.21 -3.87 15.63
CA GLU A 270 8.47 -4.63 15.62
C GLU A 270 8.61 -5.54 16.85
N GLY A 271 8.08 -5.14 18.01
CA GLY A 271 7.99 -5.99 19.17
C GLY A 271 7.11 -7.22 18.93
N GLN A 272 5.96 -7.08 18.27
CA GLN A 272 5.12 -8.21 17.89
C GLN A 272 5.82 -9.14 16.89
N ALA A 273 6.47 -8.57 15.88
CA ALA A 273 7.27 -9.30 14.89
C ALA A 273 8.41 -10.07 15.55
N THR A 274 9.11 -9.45 16.53
CA THR A 274 10.20 -10.06 17.31
C THR A 274 9.68 -11.22 18.16
N LEU A 275 8.53 -11.07 18.82
CA LEU A 275 7.92 -12.13 19.62
C LEU A 275 7.56 -13.35 18.77
N PHE A 276 6.98 -13.13 17.60
CA PHE A 276 6.66 -14.21 16.65
C PHE A 276 7.93 -14.90 16.14
N ALA A 277 8.96 -14.13 15.74
CA ALA A 277 10.23 -14.67 15.28
C ALA A 277 10.94 -15.49 16.39
N ALA A 278 10.89 -15.05 17.63
CA ALA A 278 11.42 -15.80 18.77
C ALA A 278 10.67 -17.13 18.97
N GLN A 279 9.34 -17.14 18.80
CA GLN A 279 8.55 -18.37 18.90
C GLN A 279 8.88 -19.34 17.74
N ALA A 280 9.05 -18.82 16.52
CA ALA A 280 9.48 -19.63 15.38
C ALA A 280 10.88 -20.20 15.58
N ALA A 281 11.82 -19.42 16.09
CA ALA A 281 13.19 -19.88 16.40
C ALA A 281 13.22 -20.95 17.50
N LYS A 282 12.36 -20.82 18.50
CA LYS A 282 12.23 -21.84 19.55
C LYS A 282 11.72 -23.18 18.97
N LEU A 283 10.77 -23.11 18.06
CA LEU A 283 10.28 -24.31 17.37
C LEU A 283 11.36 -24.88 16.44
N ASP A 284 12.07 -24.04 15.68
CA ASP A 284 13.19 -24.47 14.81
C ASP A 284 14.23 -25.28 15.57
N ALA A 285 14.70 -24.75 16.72
CA ALA A 285 15.67 -25.44 17.58
C ALA A 285 15.16 -26.79 18.09
N ALA A 286 13.89 -26.87 18.48
CA ALA A 286 13.29 -28.11 18.94
C ALA A 286 13.16 -29.17 17.82
N LEU A 287 12.84 -28.75 16.60
CA LEU A 287 12.73 -29.66 15.45
C LEU A 287 14.11 -30.17 15.01
N ARG A 288 15.12 -29.28 14.90
CA ARG A 288 16.49 -29.66 14.54
C ARG A 288 17.14 -30.60 15.54
N ALA A 289 16.79 -30.50 16.81
CA ALA A 289 17.23 -31.44 17.84
C ALA A 289 16.68 -32.86 17.64
N ARG A 290 15.53 -33.00 16.95
CA ARG A 290 14.90 -34.30 16.62
C ARG A 290 15.41 -34.86 15.29
N HIS A 291 15.56 -33.99 14.27
CA HIS A 291 16.08 -34.39 12.95
C HIS A 291 16.79 -33.18 12.27
N PRO A 292 18.00 -33.35 11.70
CA PRO A 292 18.78 -32.24 11.14
C PRO A 292 18.12 -31.52 9.96
N ASP A 293 17.27 -32.20 9.19
CA ASP A 293 16.57 -31.63 8.03
C ASP A 293 15.25 -30.94 8.42
N ALA A 294 14.75 -31.19 9.64
CA ALA A 294 13.57 -30.52 10.15
C ALA A 294 13.89 -29.12 10.68
N GLY A 295 12.91 -28.23 10.67
CA GLY A 295 13.12 -26.87 11.16
C GLY A 295 12.05 -25.89 10.72
N VAL A 296 12.28 -24.60 10.96
CA VAL A 296 11.42 -23.51 10.55
C VAL A 296 12.22 -22.48 9.77
N ILE A 297 11.75 -22.12 8.59
CA ILE A 297 12.28 -21.01 7.79
C ILE A 297 11.24 -19.88 7.89
N LEU A 298 11.69 -18.71 8.36
CA LEU A 298 10.88 -17.52 8.49
C LEU A 298 11.44 -16.43 7.56
N THR A 299 10.64 -15.95 6.63
CA THR A 299 11.03 -14.90 5.69
C THR A 299 10.06 -13.74 5.76
N ARG A 300 10.52 -12.55 6.19
CA ARG A 300 9.72 -11.33 6.13
C ARG A 300 9.62 -10.93 4.65
N PHE A 301 8.40 -10.67 4.15
CA PHE A 301 8.19 -10.30 2.76
C PHE A 301 7.69 -8.85 2.59
N PHE A 302 7.09 -8.25 3.63
CA PHE A 302 6.83 -6.82 3.65
C PHE A 302 6.83 -6.26 5.07
N THR A 303 7.05 -4.94 5.15
CA THR A 303 6.78 -4.12 6.33
C THR A 303 6.37 -2.72 5.88
N VAL A 304 5.28 -2.21 6.45
CA VAL A 304 4.72 -0.89 6.19
C VAL A 304 4.52 -0.20 7.53
N PRO A 305 5.15 0.95 7.79
CA PRO A 305 4.93 1.69 9.02
C PRO A 305 3.50 2.25 9.08
N GLY A 306 2.96 2.41 10.28
CA GLY A 306 1.66 3.05 10.47
C GLY A 306 1.75 4.56 10.33
N LEU A 307 0.68 5.19 9.84
CA LEU A 307 0.53 6.63 9.88
C LEU A 307 0.04 7.06 11.26
N GLN A 308 0.73 8.00 11.91
CA GLN A 308 0.33 8.56 13.19
C GLN A 308 -0.32 9.94 13.00
N PRO A 309 -1.42 10.26 13.73
CA PRO A 309 -1.95 11.61 13.78
C PRO A 309 -0.86 12.60 14.25
N GLU A 310 -0.70 13.70 13.54
CA GLU A 310 0.28 14.73 13.84
C GLU A 310 -0.34 15.86 14.66
N GLU A 311 0.39 16.40 15.62
CA GLU A 311 0.00 17.65 16.28
C GLU A 311 0.36 18.82 15.33
N ASN A 312 -0.67 19.52 14.80
CA ASN A 312 -0.52 20.62 13.84
C ASN A 312 0.14 20.19 12.50
N GLY A 313 -0.22 19.00 11.97
CA GLY A 313 0.29 18.49 10.70
C GLY A 313 -0.03 19.41 9.52
N GLU A 314 0.99 19.75 8.73
CA GLU A 314 0.81 20.63 7.57
C GLU A 314 -0.08 19.99 6.51
N ALA A 315 0.08 18.68 6.24
CA ALA A 315 -0.73 17.96 5.28
C ALA A 315 -2.21 17.94 5.67
N GLU A 316 -2.50 17.77 6.98
CA GLU A 316 -3.87 17.84 7.52
C GLU A 316 -4.45 19.26 7.34
N ALA A 317 -3.69 20.30 7.67
CA ALA A 317 -4.14 21.69 7.51
C ALA A 317 -4.46 22.00 6.04
N ILE A 318 -3.63 21.56 5.12
CA ILE A 318 -3.86 21.70 3.66
C ILE A 318 -5.13 20.94 3.25
N ALA A 319 -5.27 19.68 3.63
CA ALA A 319 -6.42 18.87 3.26
C ALA A 319 -7.74 19.46 3.80
N ARG A 320 -7.76 19.97 5.04
CA ARG A 320 -8.91 20.69 5.63
C ARG A 320 -9.29 21.94 4.82
N ALA A 321 -8.31 22.75 4.45
CA ALA A 321 -8.55 23.95 3.65
C ALA A 321 -9.12 23.62 2.26
N LEU A 322 -8.66 22.54 1.64
CA LEU A 322 -9.08 22.15 0.29
C LEU A 322 -10.44 21.46 0.26
N THR A 323 -10.71 20.54 1.20
CA THR A 323 -12.00 19.83 1.31
C THR A 323 -13.09 20.70 1.91
N GLY A 324 -12.74 21.57 2.85
CA GLY A 324 -13.68 22.28 3.72
C GLY A 324 -14.23 21.40 4.85
N ASP A 325 -13.71 20.19 5.02
CA ASP A 325 -14.07 19.26 6.11
C ASP A 325 -13.09 19.42 7.28
N ASN A 326 -13.63 19.48 8.48
CA ASN A 326 -12.84 19.55 9.72
C ASN A 326 -12.80 18.19 10.46
N ALA A 327 -13.52 17.18 9.99
CA ALA A 327 -13.46 15.85 10.55
C ALA A 327 -12.18 15.14 10.08
N THR A 328 -11.61 14.33 10.96
CA THR A 328 -10.54 13.38 10.62
C THR A 328 -10.97 11.98 10.97
N GLY A 329 -10.38 11.01 10.31
CA GLY A 329 -10.61 9.59 10.57
C GLY A 329 -9.32 8.80 10.60
N VAL A 330 -9.46 7.53 10.95
CA VAL A 330 -8.39 6.53 10.87
C VAL A 330 -8.91 5.31 10.12
N VAL A 331 -7.99 4.54 9.51
CA VAL A 331 -8.33 3.32 8.77
C VAL A 331 -7.46 2.15 9.23
N SER A 332 -7.94 0.93 9.04
CA SER A 332 -7.21 -0.28 9.49
C SER A 332 -6.38 -0.95 8.40
N TYR A 333 -6.48 -0.50 7.14
CA TYR A 333 -5.55 -0.87 6.09
C TYR A 333 -4.30 0.02 6.13
N GLY A 334 -3.18 -0.44 5.57
CA GLY A 334 -1.94 0.33 5.45
C GLY A 334 -1.90 1.05 4.10
N THR A 335 -1.12 2.12 4.03
CA THR A 335 -0.82 2.88 2.80
C THR A 335 0.63 3.37 2.85
N GLU A 336 1.10 4.02 1.79
CA GLU A 336 2.44 4.65 1.75
C GLU A 336 2.60 5.86 2.71
N ALA A 337 1.52 6.34 3.34
CA ALA A 337 1.57 7.57 4.15
C ALA A 337 2.52 7.47 5.35
N GLY A 338 2.57 6.32 6.02
CA GLY A 338 3.52 6.10 7.10
C GLY A 338 4.98 6.17 6.65
N GLN A 339 5.28 5.72 5.42
CA GLN A 339 6.63 5.77 4.84
C GLN A 339 7.06 7.22 4.52
N PHE A 340 6.13 8.06 4.05
CA PHE A 340 6.38 9.49 3.91
C PHE A 340 6.60 10.16 5.27
N GLN A 341 5.81 9.81 6.27
CA GLN A 341 5.96 10.35 7.62
C GLN A 341 7.30 9.97 8.25
N ASP A 342 7.75 8.71 8.11
CA ASP A 342 9.06 8.24 8.55
C ASP A 342 10.22 8.98 7.84
N ALA A 343 9.99 9.40 6.60
CA ALA A 343 10.95 10.19 5.82
C ALA A 343 10.92 11.71 6.17
N GLY A 344 10.09 12.10 7.14
CA GLY A 344 10.00 13.46 7.67
C GLY A 344 9.13 14.41 6.85
N TYR A 345 8.11 13.88 6.17
CA TYR A 345 7.02 14.67 5.60
C TYR A 345 5.83 14.67 6.57
N SER A 346 5.07 15.77 6.62
CA SER A 346 3.72 15.72 7.16
C SER A 346 2.85 14.93 6.18
N ALA A 347 2.04 13.99 6.63
CA ALA A 347 1.34 13.09 5.72
C ALA A 347 -0.13 12.88 6.11
N VAL A 348 -1.01 12.82 5.10
CA VAL A 348 -2.41 12.40 5.26
C VAL A 348 -2.85 11.58 4.06
N VAL A 349 -3.88 10.75 4.25
CA VAL A 349 -4.59 10.12 3.14
C VAL A 349 -5.85 10.92 2.83
N CYS A 350 -6.03 11.29 1.57
CA CYS A 350 -7.23 11.98 1.09
C CYS A 350 -7.39 11.78 -0.41
N GLY A 351 -8.24 10.85 -0.82
CA GLY A 351 -8.49 10.54 -2.22
C GLY A 351 -9.95 10.21 -2.52
N PRO A 352 -10.33 10.26 -3.82
CA PRO A 352 -11.67 9.97 -4.26
C PRO A 352 -11.96 8.47 -4.25
N GLY A 353 -13.21 8.09 -4.02
CA GLY A 353 -13.67 6.71 -4.00
C GLY A 353 -13.67 6.07 -2.61
N ASP A 354 -14.23 4.88 -2.54
CA ASP A 354 -14.34 4.09 -1.32
C ASP A 354 -13.55 2.79 -1.47
N ILE A 355 -12.76 2.45 -0.47
CA ILE A 355 -11.94 1.23 -0.48
C ILE A 355 -12.79 -0.05 -0.66
N ALA A 356 -14.05 -0.03 -0.29
CA ALA A 356 -14.97 -1.15 -0.51
C ALA A 356 -15.24 -1.45 -2.00
N GLN A 357 -14.93 -0.52 -2.89
CA GLN A 357 -15.06 -0.66 -4.35
C GLN A 357 -13.79 -1.24 -4.99
N ALA A 358 -12.65 -1.15 -4.30
CA ALA A 358 -11.36 -1.67 -4.74
C ALA A 358 -11.33 -3.20 -4.71
N HIS A 359 -10.43 -3.80 -5.52
CA HIS A 359 -10.14 -5.24 -5.57
C HIS A 359 -11.32 -6.13 -6.00
N GLN A 360 -12.51 -5.57 -6.26
CA GLN A 360 -13.70 -6.27 -6.71
C GLN A 360 -13.74 -6.39 -8.25
N PRO A 361 -14.43 -7.41 -8.82
CA PRO A 361 -14.85 -7.33 -10.22
C PRO A 361 -15.78 -6.13 -10.41
N ASP A 362 -15.75 -5.52 -11.59
CA ASP A 362 -16.47 -4.28 -11.87
C ASP A 362 -16.13 -3.14 -10.88
N GLU A 363 -14.87 -3.05 -10.47
CA GLU A 363 -14.36 -1.90 -9.73
C GLU A 363 -14.78 -0.60 -10.41
N TYR A 364 -15.21 0.36 -9.62
CA TYR A 364 -15.65 1.64 -10.14
C TYR A 364 -15.30 2.81 -9.22
N LEU A 365 -15.20 3.98 -9.80
CA LEU A 365 -15.16 5.25 -9.11
C LEU A 365 -16.45 6.03 -9.39
N GLU A 366 -17.16 6.47 -8.35
CA GLU A 366 -18.32 7.35 -8.51
C GLU A 366 -17.89 8.64 -9.23
N LEU A 367 -18.63 9.05 -10.27
CA LEU A 367 -18.32 10.28 -11.01
C LEU A 367 -18.32 11.52 -10.10
N SER A 368 -19.19 11.52 -9.08
CA SER A 368 -19.23 12.57 -8.05
C SER A 368 -17.96 12.65 -7.24
N GLN A 369 -17.32 11.50 -6.92
CA GLN A 369 -16.04 11.44 -6.22
C GLN A 369 -14.89 11.91 -7.11
N PHE A 370 -14.87 11.49 -8.38
CA PHE A 370 -13.88 11.96 -9.34
C PHE A 370 -13.96 13.49 -9.52
N GLN A 371 -15.18 14.04 -9.61
CA GLN A 371 -15.41 15.49 -9.68
C GLN A 371 -15.01 16.21 -8.38
N ALA A 372 -15.24 15.59 -7.21
CA ALA A 372 -14.80 16.15 -5.93
C ALA A 372 -13.26 16.20 -5.84
N GLY A 373 -12.59 15.13 -6.27
CA GLY A 373 -11.13 15.10 -6.39
C GLY A 373 -10.59 16.15 -7.38
N GLN A 374 -11.27 16.35 -8.51
CA GLN A 374 -10.88 17.41 -9.44
C GLN A 374 -10.98 18.80 -8.81
N LYS A 375 -12.08 19.11 -8.12
CA LYS A 375 -12.24 20.39 -7.40
C LYS A 375 -11.17 20.57 -6.30
N PHE A 376 -10.80 19.49 -5.63
CA PHE A 376 -9.70 19.51 -4.65
C PHE A 376 -8.39 19.92 -5.32
N MET A 377 -8.04 19.33 -6.46
CA MET A 377 -6.82 19.67 -7.21
C MET A 377 -6.85 21.08 -7.80
N GLU A 378 -8.02 21.57 -8.25
CA GLU A 378 -8.21 22.95 -8.72
C GLU A 378 -7.87 23.95 -7.61
N LYS A 379 -8.45 23.77 -6.42
CA LYS A 379 -8.17 24.61 -5.24
C LYS A 379 -6.71 24.50 -4.80
N LEU A 380 -6.13 23.28 -4.85
CA LEU A 380 -4.72 23.08 -4.54
C LEU A 380 -3.85 23.95 -5.43
N VAL A 381 -4.00 23.85 -6.76
CA VAL A 381 -3.23 24.64 -7.72
C VAL A 381 -3.45 26.15 -7.53
N GLU A 382 -4.65 26.58 -7.19
CA GLU A 382 -4.94 27.98 -6.86
C GLU A 382 -4.20 28.46 -5.60
N SER A 383 -4.12 27.63 -4.60
CA SER A 383 -3.44 27.97 -3.33
C SER A 383 -1.92 28.06 -3.45
N LEU A 384 -1.33 27.52 -4.52
CA LEU A 384 0.11 27.54 -4.79
C LEU A 384 0.57 28.77 -5.61
N ALA A 385 -0.35 29.61 -6.10
CA ALA A 385 -0.09 30.71 -7.06
C ALA A 385 0.58 31.96 -6.44
#